data_8f35708d317e5f8f42c773d607b851cb
#
_entry.id   8f35708d317e5f8f42c773d607b851cb
#
_cell.length_a   1.000
_cell.length_b   1.000
_cell.length_c   1.000
_cell.angle_alpha   90.00
_cell.angle_beta   90.00
_cell.angle_gamma   90.00
#
_symmetry.space_group_name_H-M   'P 1'
#
loop_
_entity.id
_entity.type
_entity.pdbx_description
1 polymer ?
#
loop_
_entity_poly.entity_id
_entity_poly.type
_entity_poly.pdbx_seq_one_letter_code
_entity_poly.pdbx_strand_id
1 'polypeptide(L)'
;MRTFVASAKSADSRWHVIDAEGQVLGRVATLAARLLQGKHKAVYTPFIDTGDHVVVINAASVKLTGRKEDQKIYRRHSGFEGGLREERAGVVRKRQPIRLVEEAVRGMLPKTKMGDAMYRKLKVYAGKDHPHTAQQPKNIEVA
;
A
#
# COMPACT_ATOMS: atom_id res chain seq x y z
N MET A 1 -10.19 -8.35 36.91
CA MET A 1 -10.44 -7.65 35.65
C MET A 1 -9.44 -8.16 34.61
N ARG A 2 -9.88 -8.66 33.48
CA ARG A 2 -9.00 -9.12 32.40
C ARG A 2 -9.05 -8.13 31.25
N THR A 3 -7.90 -7.60 30.83
CA THR A 3 -7.79 -6.77 29.62
C THR A 3 -7.86 -7.66 28.39
N PHE A 4 -8.58 -7.22 27.36
CA PHE A 4 -8.61 -7.90 26.08
C PHE A 4 -7.24 -7.81 25.37
N VAL A 5 -6.70 -8.94 24.96
CA VAL A 5 -5.50 -9.01 24.13
C VAL A 5 -5.88 -9.75 22.85
N ALA A 6 -5.66 -9.09 21.71
CA ALA A 6 -5.92 -9.72 20.42
C ALA A 6 -5.04 -10.96 20.23
N SER A 7 -5.60 -11.99 19.62
CA SER A 7 -4.87 -13.18 19.19
C SER A 7 -4.97 -13.34 17.67
N ALA A 8 -4.10 -14.13 17.07
CA ALA A 8 -4.14 -14.39 15.64
C ALA A 8 -5.49 -14.98 15.18
N LYS A 9 -6.18 -15.70 16.07
CA LYS A 9 -7.52 -16.28 15.82
C LYS A 9 -8.64 -15.25 15.91
N SER A 10 -8.47 -14.16 16.67
CA SER A 10 -9.46 -13.10 16.82
C SER A 10 -9.32 -11.98 15.79
N ALA A 11 -8.30 -12.04 14.94
CA ALA A 11 -8.08 -11.09 13.87
C ALA A 11 -8.99 -11.42 12.69
N ASP A 12 -10.16 -10.76 12.62
CA ASP A 12 -11.04 -10.81 11.45
C ASP A 12 -10.45 -9.91 10.35
N SER A 13 -9.98 -10.51 9.26
CA SER A 13 -9.41 -9.77 8.11
C SER A 13 -10.45 -9.66 7.00
N ARG A 14 -10.69 -8.42 6.55
CA ARG A 14 -11.63 -8.10 5.47
C ARG A 14 -10.88 -7.66 4.23
N TRP A 15 -11.57 -7.68 3.11
CA TRP A 15 -11.04 -7.20 1.84
C TRP A 15 -11.63 -5.85 1.49
N HIS A 16 -10.76 -4.94 1.06
CA HIS A 16 -11.12 -3.58 0.66
C HIS A 16 -10.55 -3.26 -0.72
N VAL A 17 -11.32 -2.53 -1.53
CA VAL A 17 -10.85 -1.94 -2.79
C VAL A 17 -10.75 -0.45 -2.63
N ILE A 18 -9.65 0.11 -3.09
CA ILE A 18 -9.40 1.56 -3.18
C ILE A 18 -9.23 1.90 -4.66
N ASP A 19 -10.04 2.81 -5.17
CA ASP A 19 -9.84 3.37 -6.50
C ASP A 19 -8.85 4.53 -6.43
N ALA A 20 -7.74 4.39 -7.15
CA ALA A 20 -6.68 5.41 -7.23
C ALA A 20 -6.87 6.39 -8.38
N GLU A 21 -7.93 6.26 -9.20
CA GLU A 21 -8.16 7.12 -10.35
C GLU A 21 -8.29 8.59 -9.93
N GLY A 22 -7.41 9.43 -10.45
CA GLY A 22 -7.40 10.85 -10.15
C GLY A 22 -7.06 11.22 -8.70
N GLN A 23 -6.79 10.26 -7.85
CA GLN A 23 -6.44 10.48 -6.45
C GLN A 23 -4.96 10.78 -6.25
N VAL A 24 -4.65 11.55 -5.20
CA VAL A 24 -3.25 11.86 -4.85
C VAL A 24 -2.58 10.64 -4.24
N LEU A 25 -1.41 10.26 -4.77
CA LEU A 25 -0.65 9.08 -4.34
C LEU A 25 -0.50 8.97 -2.81
N GLY A 26 -0.12 10.06 -2.15
CA GLY A 26 0.09 10.08 -0.71
C GLY A 26 -1.18 9.75 0.08
N ARG A 27 -2.34 10.23 -0.34
CA ARG A 27 -3.63 9.94 0.32
C ARG A 27 -4.04 8.49 0.14
N VAL A 28 -3.93 7.96 -1.08
CA VAL A 28 -4.17 6.53 -1.36
C VAL A 28 -3.25 5.66 -0.49
N ALA A 29 -1.96 5.98 -0.45
CA ALA A 29 -0.98 5.23 0.33
C ALA A 29 -1.24 5.30 1.84
N THR A 30 -1.64 6.45 2.38
CA THR A 30 -1.98 6.62 3.80
C THR A 30 -3.20 5.77 4.19
N LEU A 31 -4.25 5.80 3.37
CA LEU A 31 -5.45 5.01 3.59
C LEU A 31 -5.13 3.50 3.54
N ALA A 32 -4.41 3.07 2.50
CA ALA A 32 -4.00 1.68 2.35
C ALA A 32 -3.13 1.20 3.53
N ALA A 33 -2.14 1.99 3.95
CA ALA A 33 -1.28 1.66 5.09
C ALA A 33 -2.07 1.55 6.40
N ARG A 34 -3.05 2.46 6.63
CA ARG A 34 -3.92 2.43 7.81
C ARG A 34 -4.76 1.14 7.87
N LEU A 35 -5.32 0.71 6.73
CA LEU A 35 -6.09 -0.53 6.62
C LEU A 35 -5.21 -1.77 6.81
N LEU A 36 -4.04 -1.82 6.16
CA LEU A 36 -3.08 -2.91 6.27
C LEU A 36 -2.54 -3.11 7.69
N GLN A 37 -2.34 -2.02 8.44
CA GLN A 37 -1.93 -2.07 9.84
C GLN A 37 -3.09 -2.45 10.78
N GLY A 38 -4.33 -2.25 10.36
CA GLY A 38 -5.50 -2.48 11.20
C GLY A 38 -5.79 -1.37 12.21
N LYS A 39 -5.21 -0.17 12.03
CA LYS A 39 -5.40 0.98 12.95
C LYS A 39 -6.84 1.52 12.99
N HIS A 40 -7.68 1.13 12.07
CA HIS A 40 -9.12 1.46 12.06
C HIS A 40 -9.95 0.55 12.98
N LYS A 41 -9.37 -0.54 13.47
CA LYS A 41 -10.04 -1.52 14.34
C LYS A 41 -9.77 -1.24 15.82
N ALA A 42 -10.80 -1.45 16.64
CA ALA A 42 -10.66 -1.33 18.11
C ALA A 42 -9.70 -2.36 18.72
N VAL A 43 -9.53 -3.51 18.04
CA VAL A 43 -8.64 -4.61 18.45
C VAL A 43 -7.18 -4.43 18.00
N TYR A 44 -6.84 -3.26 17.47
CA TYR A 44 -5.47 -2.99 17.02
C TYR A 44 -4.44 -3.20 18.13
N THR A 45 -3.42 -3.99 17.82
CA THR A 45 -2.24 -4.21 18.67
C THR A 45 -0.98 -4.21 17.82
N PRO A 46 0.13 -3.56 18.28
CA PRO A 46 1.33 -3.43 17.46
C PRO A 46 2.09 -4.76 17.23
N PHE A 47 1.89 -5.75 18.06
CA PHE A 47 2.61 -7.03 18.04
C PHE A 47 1.87 -8.16 17.30
N ILE A 48 0.64 -7.93 16.88
CA ILE A 48 -0.16 -8.89 16.09
C ILE A 48 -0.67 -8.19 14.82
N ASP A 49 -0.64 -8.91 13.71
CA ASP A 49 -1.21 -8.44 12.45
C ASP A 49 -2.75 -8.56 12.47
N THR A 50 -3.42 -7.47 12.81
CA THR A 50 -4.89 -7.34 12.81
C THR A 50 -5.43 -6.66 11.57
N GLY A 51 -4.55 -6.34 10.60
CA GLY A 51 -4.90 -5.59 9.40
C GLY A 51 -5.72 -6.36 8.38
N ASP A 52 -6.25 -5.61 7.42
CA ASP A 52 -7.09 -6.10 6.34
C ASP A 52 -6.30 -6.30 5.04
N HIS A 53 -6.91 -6.98 4.07
CA HIS A 53 -6.41 -7.07 2.71
C HIS A 53 -6.84 -5.83 1.92
N VAL A 54 -5.92 -5.25 1.16
CA VAL A 54 -6.19 -4.04 0.36
C VAL A 54 -5.85 -4.30 -1.10
N VAL A 55 -6.82 -4.01 -1.96
CA VAL A 55 -6.68 -4.03 -3.41
C VAL A 55 -6.72 -2.58 -3.89
N VAL A 56 -5.70 -2.12 -4.57
CA VAL A 56 -5.67 -0.79 -5.21
C VAL A 56 -5.81 -0.97 -6.71
N ILE A 57 -6.80 -0.33 -7.30
CA ILE A 57 -7.06 -0.35 -8.74
C ILE A 57 -6.72 1.00 -9.36
N ASN A 58 -6.59 1.04 -10.69
CA ASN A 58 -6.26 2.25 -11.47
C ASN A 58 -4.96 2.94 -11.05
N ALA A 59 -3.94 2.17 -10.65
CA ALA A 59 -2.66 2.73 -10.21
C ALA A 59 -1.94 3.57 -11.29
N ALA A 60 -2.21 3.34 -12.57
CA ALA A 60 -1.67 4.14 -13.67
C ALA A 60 -2.18 5.58 -13.67
N SER A 61 -3.41 5.80 -13.18
CA SER A 61 -4.10 7.09 -13.19
C SER A 61 -3.94 7.90 -11.89
N VAL A 62 -3.09 7.45 -10.97
CA VAL A 62 -2.80 8.14 -9.71
C VAL A 62 -2.13 9.49 -9.97
N LYS A 63 -2.45 10.53 -9.18
CA LYS A 63 -1.86 11.86 -9.32
C LYS A 63 -0.65 12.05 -8.41
N LEU A 64 0.41 12.66 -8.97
CA LEU A 64 1.50 13.25 -8.21
C LEU A 64 1.30 14.76 -8.17
N THR A 65 1.40 15.38 -7.00
CA THR A 65 1.24 16.82 -6.82
C THR A 65 2.52 17.59 -7.12
N GLY A 66 2.38 18.83 -7.62
CA GLY A 66 3.51 19.70 -7.95
C GLY A 66 4.38 19.14 -9.07
N ARG A 67 5.68 19.35 -8.98
CA ARG A 67 6.68 18.88 -9.97
C ARG A 67 7.30 17.52 -9.64
N LYS A 68 6.60 16.68 -8.86
CA LYS A 68 7.15 15.39 -8.40
C LYS A 68 7.43 14.41 -9.54
N GLU A 69 6.74 14.51 -10.65
CA GLU A 69 7.00 13.64 -11.80
C GLU A 69 8.44 13.79 -12.32
N ASP A 70 8.95 15.02 -12.33
CA ASP A 70 10.30 15.33 -12.82
C ASP A 70 11.35 15.32 -11.71
N GLN A 71 10.98 15.75 -10.50
CA GLN A 71 11.93 15.98 -9.40
C GLN A 71 12.07 14.78 -8.47
N LYS A 72 11.01 13.95 -8.30
CA LYS A 72 11.09 12.79 -7.42
C LYS A 72 11.94 11.70 -8.07
N ILE A 73 13.00 11.28 -7.37
CA ILE A 73 13.93 10.26 -7.83
C ILE A 73 13.79 9.03 -6.94
N TYR A 74 13.63 7.87 -7.57
CA TYR A 74 13.72 6.56 -6.94
C TYR A 74 15.13 6.04 -7.08
N ARG A 75 15.79 5.79 -5.94
CA ARG A 75 17.17 5.32 -5.88
C ARG A 75 17.23 3.87 -5.44
N ARG A 76 18.10 3.12 -6.09
CA ARG A 76 18.40 1.72 -5.78
C ARG A 76 19.87 1.48 -5.95
N HIS A 77 20.48 0.72 -5.04
CA HIS A 77 21.88 0.30 -5.12
C HIS A 77 21.99 -1.21 -5.17
N SER A 78 22.79 -1.76 -6.08
CA SER A 78 22.97 -3.21 -6.25
C SER A 78 23.94 -3.83 -5.23
N GLY A 79 24.68 -3.01 -4.49
CA GLY A 79 25.74 -3.46 -3.57
C GLY A 79 27.14 -3.54 -4.21
N PHE A 80 27.25 -3.39 -5.53
CA PHE A 80 28.53 -3.34 -6.26
C PHE A 80 28.99 -1.91 -6.53
N GLU A 81 30.27 -1.72 -6.78
CA GLU A 81 30.82 -0.42 -7.18
C GLU A 81 30.11 0.10 -8.43
N GLY A 82 29.75 1.41 -8.43
CA GLY A 82 28.96 2.01 -9.50
C GLY A 82 27.53 1.52 -9.63
N GLY A 83 27.02 0.76 -8.66
CA GLY A 83 25.68 0.13 -8.70
C GLY A 83 24.51 1.03 -8.33
N LEU A 84 24.72 2.36 -8.14
CA LEU A 84 23.63 3.31 -7.90
C LEU A 84 22.81 3.51 -9.18
N ARG A 85 21.52 3.29 -9.06
CA ARG A 85 20.55 3.56 -10.14
C ARG A 85 19.51 4.56 -9.66
N GLU A 86 19.27 5.58 -10.48
CA GLU A 86 18.33 6.65 -10.23
C GLU A 86 17.30 6.67 -11.36
N GLU A 87 16.02 6.67 -11.00
CA GLU A 87 14.90 6.77 -11.96
C GLU A 87 13.94 7.86 -11.52
N ARG A 88 13.56 8.76 -12.43
CA ARG A 88 12.55 9.80 -12.14
C ARG A 88 11.16 9.17 -12.04
N ALA A 89 10.29 9.74 -11.21
CA ALA A 89 8.93 9.24 -11.00
C ALA A 89 8.12 9.12 -12.30
N GLY A 90 8.25 10.07 -13.22
CA GLY A 90 7.59 10.00 -14.53
C GLY A 90 8.04 8.82 -15.40
N VAL A 91 9.31 8.43 -15.33
CA VAL A 91 9.84 7.24 -16.02
C VAL A 91 9.29 5.96 -15.38
N VAL A 92 9.32 5.91 -14.04
CA VAL A 92 8.77 4.76 -13.29
C VAL A 92 7.28 4.57 -13.57
N ARG A 93 6.50 5.67 -13.63
CA ARG A 93 5.07 5.62 -13.99
C ARG A 93 4.83 4.98 -15.35
N LYS A 94 5.59 5.40 -16.37
CA LYS A 94 5.42 4.87 -17.74
C LYS A 94 5.78 3.40 -17.82
N ARG A 95 6.80 2.98 -17.10
CA ARG A 95 7.34 1.62 -17.16
C ARG A 95 6.61 0.66 -16.22
N GLN A 96 6.37 1.06 -14.98
CA GLN A 96 5.80 0.23 -13.91
C GLN A 96 4.94 1.08 -12.98
N PRO A 97 3.70 1.45 -13.36
CA PRO A 97 2.84 2.31 -12.56
C PRO A 97 2.49 1.70 -11.19
N ILE A 98 2.39 0.38 -11.11
CA ILE A 98 2.14 -0.37 -9.88
C ILE A 98 3.18 -0.04 -8.80
N ARG A 99 4.45 0.02 -9.19
CA ARG A 99 5.58 0.28 -8.29
C ARG A 99 5.46 1.62 -7.55
N LEU A 100 4.87 2.65 -8.17
CA LEU A 100 4.67 3.94 -7.51
C LEU A 100 3.82 3.79 -6.24
N VAL A 101 2.73 3.05 -6.34
CA VAL A 101 1.80 2.82 -5.22
C VAL A 101 2.43 1.87 -4.19
N GLU A 102 3.04 0.80 -4.66
CA GLU A 102 3.68 -0.19 -3.79
C GLU A 102 4.78 0.42 -2.93
N GLU A 103 5.70 1.21 -3.52
CA GLU A 103 6.78 1.87 -2.77
C GLU A 103 6.25 2.94 -1.80
N ALA A 104 5.19 3.67 -2.18
CA ALA A 104 4.57 4.65 -1.30
C ALA A 104 3.94 3.98 -0.07
N VAL A 105 3.20 2.90 -0.24
CA VAL A 105 2.60 2.14 0.86
C VAL A 105 3.67 1.46 1.71
N ARG A 106 4.65 0.81 1.08
CA ARG A 106 5.77 0.16 1.78
C ARG A 106 6.56 1.15 2.65
N GLY A 107 6.73 2.38 2.14
CA GLY A 107 7.36 3.46 2.89
C GLY A 107 6.60 3.88 4.15
N MET A 108 5.28 3.68 4.19
CA MET A 108 4.41 4.02 5.32
C MET A 108 4.17 2.85 6.29
N LEU A 109 4.58 1.64 5.94
CA LEU A 109 4.49 0.47 6.81
C LEU A 109 5.72 0.37 7.73
N PRO A 110 5.62 -0.30 8.89
CA PRO A 110 6.75 -0.56 9.76
C PRO A 110 7.87 -1.32 9.03
N LYS A 111 9.13 -1.00 9.34
CA LYS A 111 10.33 -1.65 8.78
C LYS A 111 10.71 -2.92 9.55
N THR A 112 9.74 -3.78 9.81
CA THR A 112 9.88 -5.00 10.61
C THR A 112 9.33 -6.20 9.85
N LYS A 113 9.59 -7.41 10.36
CA LYS A 113 8.97 -8.64 9.82
C LYS A 113 7.44 -8.57 9.78
N MET A 114 6.83 -7.90 10.76
CA MET A 114 5.39 -7.64 10.78
C MET A 114 4.96 -6.73 9.62
N GLY A 115 5.72 -5.67 9.35
CA GLY A 115 5.46 -4.79 8.21
C GLY A 115 5.56 -5.52 6.86
N ASP A 116 6.48 -6.46 6.71
CA ASP A 116 6.55 -7.29 5.51
C ASP A 116 5.34 -8.23 5.38
N ALA A 117 4.83 -8.76 6.49
CA ALA A 117 3.59 -9.54 6.50
C ALA A 117 2.37 -8.70 6.10
N MET A 118 2.27 -7.46 6.60
CA MET A 118 1.23 -6.50 6.21
C MET A 118 1.32 -6.15 4.72
N TYR A 119 2.54 -5.93 4.19
CA TYR A 119 2.76 -5.61 2.78
C TYR A 119 2.31 -6.73 1.84
N ARG A 120 2.42 -7.99 2.22
CA ARG A 120 1.94 -9.13 1.41
C ARG A 120 0.43 -9.12 1.18
N LYS A 121 -0.34 -8.44 2.02
CA LYS A 121 -1.79 -8.26 1.91
C LYS A 121 -2.20 -7.13 0.97
N LEU A 122 -1.23 -6.35 0.47
CA LEU A 122 -1.44 -5.34 -0.55
C LEU A 122 -1.42 -5.99 -1.94
N LYS A 123 -2.43 -5.68 -2.76
CA LYS A 123 -2.50 -6.03 -4.17
C LYS A 123 -2.75 -4.77 -4.98
N VAL A 124 -1.90 -4.48 -5.95
CA VAL A 124 -1.99 -3.26 -6.76
C VAL A 124 -2.14 -3.65 -8.23
N TYR A 125 -3.09 -3.03 -8.91
CA TYR A 125 -3.38 -3.23 -10.32
C TYR A 125 -3.34 -1.91 -11.07
N ALA A 126 -2.73 -1.92 -12.26
CA ALA A 126 -2.61 -0.73 -13.09
C ALA A 126 -3.95 -0.27 -13.65
N GLY A 127 -4.82 -1.20 -14.01
CA GLY A 127 -6.16 -0.96 -14.54
C GLY A 127 -7.26 -1.16 -13.50
N LYS A 128 -8.50 -1.19 -14.00
CA LYS A 128 -9.71 -1.36 -13.18
C LYS A 128 -9.96 -2.81 -12.77
N ASP A 129 -9.52 -3.76 -13.60
CA ASP A 129 -9.83 -5.18 -13.40
C ASP A 129 -8.92 -5.80 -12.36
N HIS A 130 -9.51 -6.61 -11.48
CA HIS A 130 -8.79 -7.38 -10.46
C HIS A 130 -9.39 -8.79 -10.30
N PRO A 131 -8.60 -9.83 -9.99
CA PRO A 131 -9.08 -11.22 -9.88
C PRO A 131 -9.77 -11.56 -8.54
N HIS A 132 -9.96 -10.56 -7.65
CA HIS A 132 -10.43 -10.76 -6.27
C HIS A 132 -11.95 -10.61 -6.10
N THR A 133 -12.74 -10.94 -7.11
CA THR A 133 -14.22 -10.85 -7.03
C THR A 133 -14.81 -11.86 -6.04
N ALA A 134 -14.20 -13.05 -5.93
CA ALA A 134 -14.64 -14.10 -5.02
C ALA A 134 -14.55 -13.69 -3.53
N GLN A 135 -13.61 -12.81 -3.18
CA GLN A 135 -13.43 -12.29 -1.82
C GLN A 135 -14.42 -11.16 -1.47
N GLN A 136 -15.24 -10.72 -2.42
CA GLN A 136 -16.24 -9.65 -2.24
C GLN A 136 -15.67 -8.40 -1.52
N PRO A 137 -14.62 -7.78 -2.06
CA PRO A 137 -13.97 -6.65 -1.41
C PRO A 137 -14.91 -5.44 -1.35
N LYS A 138 -14.89 -4.71 -0.23
CA LYS A 138 -15.69 -3.50 -0.04
C LYS A 138 -14.95 -2.29 -0.63
N ASN A 139 -15.67 -1.46 -1.37
CA ASN A 139 -15.12 -0.19 -1.87
C ASN A 139 -14.97 0.80 -0.73
N ILE A 140 -13.81 1.48 -0.69
CA ILE A 140 -13.53 2.58 0.24
C ILE A 140 -13.08 3.78 -0.58
N GLU A 141 -13.72 4.91 -0.34
CA GLU A 141 -13.36 6.18 -0.96
C GLU A 141 -12.17 6.82 -0.25
N VAL A 142 -11.33 7.48 -1.04
CA VAL A 142 -10.19 8.26 -0.53
C VAL A 142 -10.70 9.65 -0.13
N ALA A 143 -10.58 9.99 1.15
CA ALA A 143 -10.94 11.30 1.67
C ALA A 143 -9.92 12.39 1.34
#